data_7e1af391cea732b80eff9a1a6b6e73f1
#
_entry.id   7e1af391cea732b80eff9a1a6b6e73f1
#
_cell.length_a   1.000
_cell.length_b   1.000
_cell.length_c   1.000
_cell.angle_alpha   90.00
_cell.angle_beta   90.00
_cell.angle_gamma   90.00
#
_symmetry.space_group_name_H-M   'P 1'
#
loop_
_entity.id
_entity.type
_entity.pdbx_description
1 polymer ?
#
loop_
_entity_poly.entity_id
_entity_poly.type
_entity_poly.pdbx_seq_one_letter_code
_entity_poly.pdbx_strand_id
1 'polypeptide(L)'
;MWIIKHRNIFFTIAALLVGGSLIASIIYGLRPSIEFTGGTLLEVGYSDARADKALVEEKLNTLELGAYSLRPFGEKAYLLRVREIEQNELPAIMDAFAVGGVAQPELHRQNTVGPTIGAELQSKAIIALLVVLALTIVYVAFAFRHVSEPVSSWKYGFIAILTLIHDVTIPIGVFAIVGHFYGTAEVDVLFVTALLTILGYSVNDTIVIFDRIRENLKHNQEEEIEEPFEEVVGISLEQTFVRSFNTSVTVLIVVVAILLFGGSATQYFALALTAGVVAGTYSSLFLAAPLLVAFEKRQIKKLVQVEPASKAKK
;
A
#
# COMPACT_ATOMS: atom_id res chain seq x y z
N MET A 1 23.02 -16.31 3.42
CA MET A 1 23.04 -17.21 2.23
C MET A 1 21.80 -18.06 2.01
N TRP A 2 21.08 -18.47 3.04
CA TRP A 2 19.87 -19.29 2.85
C TRP A 2 18.80 -18.59 1.99
N ILE A 3 18.56 -17.30 2.19
CA ILE A 3 17.58 -16.49 1.43
C ILE A 3 17.92 -16.49 -0.06
N ILE A 4 19.18 -16.22 -0.41
CA ILE A 4 19.63 -16.18 -1.81
C ILE A 4 19.52 -17.55 -2.48
N LYS A 5 19.81 -18.61 -1.74
CA LYS A 5 19.73 -20.01 -2.22
C LYS A 5 18.29 -20.44 -2.54
N HIS A 6 17.34 -19.99 -1.73
CA HIS A 6 15.92 -20.32 -1.87
C HIS A 6 15.09 -19.19 -2.51
N ARG A 7 15.72 -18.26 -3.26
CA ARG A 7 15.06 -17.08 -3.86
C ARG A 7 13.80 -17.38 -4.67
N ASN A 8 13.73 -18.55 -5.32
CA ASN A 8 12.55 -18.92 -6.11
C ASN A 8 11.28 -19.06 -5.24
N ILE A 9 11.42 -19.52 -3.99
CA ILE A 9 10.30 -19.59 -3.05
C ILE A 9 9.78 -18.18 -2.76
N PHE A 10 10.69 -17.25 -2.46
CA PHE A 10 10.32 -15.87 -2.16
C PHE A 10 9.73 -15.15 -3.39
N PHE A 11 10.28 -15.38 -4.58
CA PHE A 11 9.69 -14.84 -5.82
C PHE A 11 8.28 -15.37 -6.06
N THR A 12 8.03 -16.67 -5.77
CA THR A 12 6.70 -17.25 -5.90
C THR A 12 5.73 -16.64 -4.89
N ILE A 13 6.14 -16.48 -3.63
CA ILE A 13 5.30 -15.82 -2.60
C ILE A 13 4.98 -14.38 -3.01
N ALA A 14 5.98 -13.59 -3.44
CA ALA A 14 5.76 -12.23 -3.92
C ALA A 14 4.78 -12.18 -5.10
N ALA A 15 4.95 -13.07 -6.09
CA ALA A 15 4.07 -13.15 -7.24
C ALA A 15 2.63 -13.52 -6.85
N LEU A 16 2.45 -14.44 -5.89
CA LEU A 16 1.14 -14.81 -5.36
C LEU A 16 0.47 -13.67 -4.59
N LEU A 17 1.24 -12.94 -3.76
CA LEU A 17 0.72 -11.79 -3.02
C LEU A 17 0.29 -10.66 -3.96
N VAL A 18 1.13 -10.29 -4.92
CA VAL A 18 0.81 -9.26 -5.92
C VAL A 18 -0.34 -9.72 -6.81
N GLY A 19 -0.27 -10.95 -7.34
CA GLY A 19 -1.32 -11.51 -8.18
C GLY A 19 -2.66 -11.60 -7.45
N GLY A 20 -2.67 -12.09 -6.21
CA GLY A 20 -3.86 -12.13 -5.36
C GLY A 20 -4.43 -10.74 -5.05
N SER A 21 -3.56 -9.76 -4.78
CA SER A 21 -3.97 -8.37 -4.54
C SER A 21 -4.58 -7.72 -5.78
N LEU A 22 -3.99 -7.94 -6.96
CA LEU A 22 -4.54 -7.45 -8.23
C LEU A 22 -5.89 -8.11 -8.55
N ILE A 23 -6.00 -9.42 -8.41
CA ILE A 23 -7.25 -10.16 -8.61
C ILE A 23 -8.32 -9.66 -7.64
N ALA A 24 -7.99 -9.49 -6.36
CA ALA A 24 -8.93 -8.95 -5.38
C ALA A 24 -9.38 -7.53 -5.74
N SER A 25 -8.46 -6.68 -6.20
CA SER A 25 -8.79 -5.32 -6.63
C SER A 25 -9.68 -5.27 -7.86
N ILE A 26 -9.53 -6.22 -8.80
CA ILE A 26 -10.36 -6.33 -10.00
C ILE A 26 -11.75 -6.87 -9.66
N ILE A 27 -11.83 -7.92 -8.83
CA ILE A 27 -13.11 -8.59 -8.50
C ILE A 27 -13.94 -7.75 -7.55
N TYR A 28 -13.36 -7.23 -6.48
CA TYR A 28 -14.08 -6.52 -5.42
C TYR A 28 -14.14 -5.02 -5.63
N GLY A 29 -13.22 -4.48 -6.44
CA GLY A 29 -13.08 -3.04 -6.67
C GLY A 29 -12.57 -2.28 -5.43
N LEU A 30 -12.16 -1.06 -5.65
CA LEU A 30 -11.85 -0.10 -4.59
C LEU A 30 -13.06 0.83 -4.40
N ARG A 31 -13.33 1.19 -3.18
CA ARG A 31 -14.44 2.11 -2.83
C ARG A 31 -13.86 3.49 -2.51
N PRO A 32 -13.93 4.45 -3.44
CA PRO A 32 -13.48 5.80 -3.14
C PRO A 32 -14.42 6.45 -2.11
N SER A 33 -13.88 7.19 -1.15
CA SER A 33 -14.64 7.94 -0.15
C SER A 33 -15.30 9.18 -0.76
N ILE A 34 -16.15 9.85 0.01
CA ILE A 34 -16.73 11.15 -0.39
C ILE A 34 -15.66 12.21 -0.61
N GLU A 35 -14.48 12.06 -0.04
CA GLU A 35 -13.34 12.97 -0.26
C GLU A 35 -12.91 13.02 -1.72
N PHE A 36 -13.12 11.93 -2.48
CA PHE A 36 -12.77 11.85 -3.90
C PHE A 36 -13.97 11.94 -4.83
N THR A 37 -15.16 11.53 -4.37
CA THR A 37 -16.36 11.51 -5.22
C THR A 37 -17.28 12.71 -5.00
N GLY A 38 -17.06 13.47 -3.92
CA GLY A 38 -18.03 14.41 -3.41
C GLY A 38 -19.19 13.71 -2.73
N GLY A 39 -20.04 14.47 -2.07
CA GLY A 39 -21.23 14.01 -1.36
C GLY A 39 -21.18 14.29 0.13
N THR A 40 -22.18 13.79 0.86
CA THR A 40 -22.31 13.90 2.31
C THR A 40 -22.28 12.51 2.94
N LEU A 41 -21.50 12.37 4.01
CA LEU A 41 -21.48 11.23 4.90
C LEU A 41 -22.09 11.61 6.24
N LEU A 42 -23.12 10.91 6.64
CA LEU A 42 -23.77 11.06 7.95
C LEU A 42 -23.53 9.78 8.76
N GLU A 43 -23.06 9.94 9.99
CA GLU A 43 -23.03 8.89 11.00
C GLU A 43 -24.18 9.14 11.97
N VAL A 44 -25.17 8.25 11.94
CA VAL A 44 -26.38 8.34 12.76
C VAL A 44 -26.37 7.21 13.77
N GLY A 45 -26.27 7.55 15.05
CA GLY A 45 -26.26 6.62 16.16
C GLY A 45 -27.58 6.53 16.89
N TYR A 46 -27.72 5.50 17.73
CA TYR A 46 -28.84 5.25 18.61
C TYR A 46 -28.35 4.92 20.02
N SER A 47 -29.08 5.36 21.04
CA SER A 47 -28.72 5.07 22.44
C SER A 47 -28.83 3.57 22.76
N ASP A 48 -29.82 2.88 22.21
CA ASP A 48 -30.11 1.48 22.46
C ASP A 48 -29.84 0.62 21.22
N ALA A 49 -30.86 0.09 20.59
CA ALA A 49 -30.81 -0.66 19.37
C ALA A 49 -31.04 0.26 18.16
N ARG A 50 -30.30 0.02 17.07
CA ARG A 50 -30.57 0.74 15.82
C ARG A 50 -31.89 0.31 15.20
N ALA A 51 -32.56 1.20 14.49
CA ALA A 51 -33.75 0.91 13.72
C ALA A 51 -33.51 -0.17 12.67
N ASP A 52 -34.55 -0.89 12.26
CA ASP A 52 -34.43 -1.86 11.18
C ASP A 52 -34.01 -1.16 9.87
N LYS A 53 -33.04 -1.73 9.20
CA LYS A 53 -32.48 -1.16 7.97
C LYS A 53 -33.51 -0.99 6.87
N ALA A 54 -34.41 -1.97 6.71
CA ALA A 54 -35.41 -1.93 5.66
C ALA A 54 -36.43 -0.78 5.88
N LEU A 55 -36.79 -0.52 7.12
CA LEU A 55 -37.67 0.60 7.46
C LEU A 55 -37.02 1.96 7.21
N VAL A 56 -35.73 2.07 7.54
CA VAL A 56 -34.97 3.29 7.27
C VAL A 56 -34.84 3.51 5.76
N GLU A 57 -34.49 2.46 4.97
CA GLU A 57 -34.39 2.55 3.53
C GLU A 57 -35.73 2.90 2.87
N GLU A 58 -36.84 2.36 3.35
CA GLU A 58 -38.19 2.71 2.88
C GLU A 58 -38.45 4.20 3.02
N LYS A 59 -38.10 4.79 4.16
CA LYS A 59 -38.25 6.23 4.39
C LYS A 59 -37.29 7.07 3.58
N LEU A 60 -36.02 6.67 3.53
CA LEU A 60 -35.01 7.39 2.71
C LEU A 60 -35.40 7.41 1.23
N ASN A 61 -36.00 6.34 0.72
CA ASN A 61 -36.47 6.26 -0.67
C ASN A 61 -37.59 7.25 -1.00
N THR A 62 -38.30 7.79 0.02
CA THR A 62 -39.30 8.86 -0.19
C THR A 62 -38.66 10.25 -0.31
N LEU A 63 -37.38 10.37 0.07
CA LEU A 63 -36.64 11.62 -0.01
C LEU A 63 -35.79 11.59 -1.30
N GLU A 64 -35.96 12.49 -2.21
CA GLU A 64 -35.27 12.55 -3.51
C GLU A 64 -33.72 12.68 -3.39
N LEU A 65 -33.10 11.75 -2.65
CA LEU A 65 -31.67 11.74 -2.35
C LEU A 65 -30.79 11.22 -3.50
N GLY A 66 -31.41 10.69 -4.56
CA GLY A 66 -30.68 10.01 -5.63
C GLY A 66 -30.10 8.66 -5.19
N ALA A 67 -28.96 8.28 -5.76
CA ALA A 67 -28.27 7.08 -5.32
C ALA A 67 -27.61 7.31 -3.95
N TYR A 68 -27.93 6.45 -2.98
CA TYR A 68 -27.33 6.49 -1.65
C TYR A 68 -26.84 5.10 -1.21
N SER A 69 -26.06 5.08 -0.15
CA SER A 69 -25.59 3.85 0.49
C SER A 69 -25.83 3.94 2.00
N LEU A 70 -26.66 3.03 2.53
CA LEU A 70 -26.90 2.89 3.97
C LEU A 70 -26.21 1.63 4.49
N ARG A 71 -25.31 1.77 5.46
CA ARG A 71 -24.56 0.66 6.04
C ARG A 71 -24.58 0.67 7.55
N PRO A 72 -24.65 -0.51 8.17
CA PRO A 72 -24.42 -0.64 9.60
C PRO A 72 -23.00 -0.20 9.96
N PHE A 73 -22.87 0.52 11.07
CA PHE A 73 -21.59 0.94 11.63
C PHE A 73 -21.59 0.63 13.14
N GLY A 74 -20.69 -0.25 13.55
CA GLY A 74 -20.75 -0.81 14.89
C GLY A 74 -22.09 -1.50 15.19
N GLU A 75 -22.46 -1.55 16.47
CA GLU A 75 -23.71 -2.21 16.90
C GLU A 75 -24.93 -1.27 16.84
N LYS A 76 -24.72 0.03 17.01
CA LYS A 76 -25.77 1.01 17.28
C LYS A 76 -25.85 2.16 16.28
N ALA A 77 -25.13 2.14 15.17
CA ALA A 77 -25.09 3.25 14.23
C ALA A 77 -25.29 2.81 12.78
N TYR A 78 -25.62 3.78 11.94
CA TYR A 78 -25.60 3.69 10.49
C TYR A 78 -24.66 4.74 9.90
N LEU A 79 -23.98 4.40 8.82
CA LEU A 79 -23.34 5.34 7.90
C LEU A 79 -24.26 5.50 6.68
N LEU A 80 -24.76 6.70 6.48
CA LEU A 80 -25.47 7.09 5.26
C LEU A 80 -24.52 7.92 4.40
N ARG A 81 -24.30 7.47 3.19
CA ARG A 81 -23.62 8.22 2.15
C ARG A 81 -24.62 8.62 1.09
N VAL A 82 -24.64 9.88 0.74
CA VAL A 82 -25.61 10.48 -0.18
C VAL A 82 -24.91 11.59 -0.99
N ARG A 83 -25.55 12.11 -2.05
CA ARG A 83 -25.11 13.34 -2.71
C ARG A 83 -24.87 14.47 -1.72
N GLU A 84 -24.28 15.54 -2.17
CA GLU A 84 -24.23 16.77 -1.38
C GLU A 84 -25.65 17.20 -1.00
N ILE A 85 -25.90 17.38 0.30
CA ILE A 85 -27.20 17.79 0.83
C ILE A 85 -27.14 19.23 1.34
N GLU A 86 -28.25 19.93 1.23
CA GLU A 86 -28.43 21.24 1.83
C GLU A 86 -28.78 21.08 3.32
N GLN A 87 -28.55 22.14 4.13
CA GLN A 87 -28.84 22.11 5.57
C GLN A 87 -30.31 21.90 5.88
N ASN A 88 -31.22 22.34 5.00
CA ASN A 88 -32.66 22.17 5.12
C ASN A 88 -33.13 20.73 4.89
N GLU A 89 -32.34 19.86 4.24
CA GLU A 89 -32.64 18.45 4.00
C GLU A 89 -32.32 17.56 5.22
N LEU A 90 -31.36 17.99 6.05
CA LEU A 90 -30.87 17.21 7.19
C LEU A 90 -32.02 16.79 8.17
N PRO A 91 -32.97 17.66 8.58
CA PRO A 91 -34.05 17.24 9.45
C PRO A 91 -34.90 16.10 8.87
N ALA A 92 -35.27 16.17 7.59
CA ALA A 92 -36.03 15.14 6.92
C ALA A 92 -35.28 13.79 6.85
N ILE A 93 -33.96 13.86 6.64
CA ILE A 93 -33.11 12.67 6.68
C ILE A 93 -33.07 12.08 8.09
N MET A 94 -32.89 12.89 9.13
CA MET A 94 -32.87 12.42 10.51
C MET A 94 -34.23 11.80 10.92
N ASP A 95 -35.33 12.36 10.45
CA ASP A 95 -36.69 11.80 10.68
C ASP A 95 -36.84 10.41 10.02
N ALA A 96 -36.16 10.16 8.90
CA ALA A 96 -36.17 8.84 8.26
C ALA A 96 -35.46 7.76 9.11
N PHE A 97 -34.59 8.14 10.03
CA PHE A 97 -33.98 7.23 10.99
C PHE A 97 -34.81 7.03 12.27
N ALA A 98 -35.80 7.90 12.55
CA ALA A 98 -36.68 7.83 13.71
C ALA A 98 -37.89 6.88 13.47
N VAL A 99 -37.63 5.66 12.98
CA VAL A 99 -38.62 4.67 12.61
C VAL A 99 -38.63 3.46 13.55
N GLY A 100 -39.69 2.68 13.57
CA GLY A 100 -39.77 1.40 14.29
C GLY A 100 -39.89 1.50 15.81
N GLY A 101 -40.17 2.69 16.35
CA GLY A 101 -40.36 2.89 17.82
C GLY A 101 -39.08 2.77 18.64
N VAL A 102 -37.93 2.84 18.00
CA VAL A 102 -36.59 2.89 18.65
C VAL A 102 -36.30 4.29 19.20
N ALA A 103 -35.25 4.39 20.04
CA ALA A 103 -34.76 5.66 20.56
C ALA A 103 -34.47 6.67 19.43
N GLN A 104 -34.57 7.96 19.76
CA GLN A 104 -34.31 9.04 18.80
C GLN A 104 -32.89 8.91 18.21
N PRO A 105 -32.77 9.04 16.89
CA PRO A 105 -31.46 9.00 16.25
C PRO A 105 -30.63 10.26 16.61
N GLU A 106 -29.35 10.08 16.85
CA GLU A 106 -28.41 11.16 17.12
C GLU A 106 -27.43 11.28 15.98
N LEU A 107 -27.21 12.49 15.48
CA LEU A 107 -26.15 12.76 14.49
C LEU A 107 -24.80 12.82 15.18
N HIS A 108 -23.99 11.77 15.02
CA HIS A 108 -22.66 11.72 15.60
C HIS A 108 -21.64 12.48 14.75
N ARG A 109 -21.77 12.39 13.41
CA ARG A 109 -20.84 13.02 12.48
C ARG A 109 -21.52 13.38 11.17
N GLN A 110 -21.18 14.54 10.65
CA GLN A 110 -21.51 14.98 9.30
C GLN A 110 -20.26 15.49 8.60
N ASN A 111 -19.98 14.93 7.44
CA ASN A 111 -18.94 15.41 6.54
C ASN A 111 -19.56 15.66 5.17
N THR A 112 -19.32 16.83 4.59
CA THR A 112 -19.76 17.17 3.24
C THR A 112 -18.58 17.65 2.42
N VAL A 113 -18.45 17.10 1.23
CA VAL A 113 -17.41 17.49 0.25
C VAL A 113 -18.10 17.79 -1.06
N GLY A 114 -17.90 19.00 -1.56
CA GLY A 114 -18.45 19.40 -2.88
C GLY A 114 -17.77 18.60 -4.01
N PRO A 115 -18.49 18.29 -5.10
CA PRO A 115 -17.96 17.46 -6.21
C PRO A 115 -16.68 18.01 -6.84
N THR A 116 -16.57 19.34 -6.94
CA THR A 116 -15.36 20.00 -7.50
C THR A 116 -14.14 19.75 -6.61
N ILE A 117 -14.30 19.85 -5.29
CA ILE A 117 -13.22 19.60 -4.33
C ILE A 117 -12.82 18.13 -4.37
N GLY A 118 -13.80 17.20 -4.45
CA GLY A 118 -13.53 15.79 -4.55
C GLY A 118 -12.70 15.42 -5.78
N ALA A 119 -13.08 15.94 -6.95
CA ALA A 119 -12.32 15.72 -8.19
C ALA A 119 -10.90 16.31 -8.13
N GLU A 120 -10.74 17.48 -7.50
CA GLU A 120 -9.42 18.10 -7.30
C GLU A 120 -8.54 17.25 -6.37
N LEU A 121 -9.07 16.79 -5.25
CA LEU A 121 -8.35 15.93 -4.30
C LEU A 121 -7.93 14.60 -4.95
N GLN A 122 -8.82 13.96 -5.73
CA GLN A 122 -8.49 12.76 -6.47
C GLN A 122 -7.33 12.98 -7.45
N SER A 123 -7.39 14.05 -8.23
CA SER A 123 -6.32 14.41 -9.17
C SER A 123 -4.99 14.66 -8.46
N LYS A 124 -5.00 15.44 -7.38
CA LYS A 124 -3.81 15.72 -6.57
C LYS A 124 -3.23 14.46 -5.92
N ALA A 125 -4.07 13.54 -5.45
CA ALA A 125 -3.63 12.26 -4.88
C ALA A 125 -2.86 11.41 -5.91
N ILE A 126 -3.39 11.29 -7.13
CA ILE A 126 -2.73 10.56 -8.22
C ILE A 126 -1.41 11.24 -8.60
N ILE A 127 -1.41 12.57 -8.75
CA ILE A 127 -0.20 13.32 -9.07
C ILE A 127 0.86 13.14 -7.97
N ALA A 128 0.47 13.20 -6.69
CA ALA A 128 1.38 13.02 -5.58
C ALA A 128 2.05 11.63 -5.61
N LEU A 129 1.28 10.55 -5.85
CA LEU A 129 1.82 9.21 -5.99
C LEU A 129 2.81 9.11 -7.15
N LEU A 130 2.48 9.64 -8.31
CA LEU A 130 3.36 9.61 -9.49
C LEU A 130 4.63 10.44 -9.26
N VAL A 131 4.53 11.62 -8.66
CA VAL A 131 5.68 12.49 -8.35
C VAL A 131 6.61 11.82 -7.34
N VAL A 132 6.07 11.25 -6.27
CA VAL A 132 6.89 10.54 -5.26
C VAL A 132 7.60 9.34 -5.89
N LEU A 133 6.91 8.54 -6.71
CA LEU A 133 7.53 7.43 -7.44
C LEU A 133 8.65 7.94 -8.36
N ALA A 134 8.40 8.97 -9.15
CA ALA A 134 9.39 9.53 -10.06
C ALA A 134 10.61 10.09 -9.32
N LEU A 135 10.40 10.87 -8.24
CA LEU A 135 11.48 11.41 -7.43
C LEU A 135 12.28 10.30 -6.73
N THR A 136 11.62 9.25 -6.27
CA THR A 136 12.30 8.08 -5.67
C THR A 136 13.18 7.38 -6.69
N ILE A 137 12.70 7.19 -7.93
CA ILE A 137 13.50 6.61 -9.02
C ILE A 137 14.74 7.45 -9.30
N VAL A 138 14.57 8.76 -9.45
CA VAL A 138 15.68 9.70 -9.70
C VAL A 138 16.67 9.67 -8.53
N TYR A 139 16.18 9.66 -7.29
CA TYR A 139 17.01 9.60 -6.10
C TYR A 139 17.84 8.30 -6.04
N VAL A 140 17.20 7.14 -6.24
CA VAL A 140 17.92 5.85 -6.23
C VAL A 140 18.93 5.78 -7.37
N ALA A 141 18.56 6.19 -8.58
CA ALA A 141 19.49 6.23 -9.71
C ALA A 141 20.69 7.15 -9.44
N PHE A 142 20.48 8.28 -8.80
CA PHE A 142 21.52 9.21 -8.41
C PHE A 142 22.41 8.63 -7.28
N ALA A 143 21.82 8.05 -6.24
CA ALA A 143 22.52 7.47 -5.10
C ALA A 143 23.49 6.35 -5.53
N PHE A 144 23.07 5.54 -6.51
CA PHE A 144 23.85 4.39 -6.99
C PHE A 144 24.60 4.64 -8.32
N ARG A 145 24.72 5.91 -8.78
CA ARG A 145 25.35 6.23 -10.08
C ARG A 145 26.81 5.82 -10.25
N HIS A 146 27.55 5.63 -9.18
CA HIS A 146 28.96 5.24 -9.19
C HIS A 146 29.20 3.75 -9.00
N VAL A 147 28.14 2.94 -8.94
CA VAL A 147 28.24 1.48 -8.85
C VAL A 147 28.10 0.92 -10.26
N SER A 148 29.22 0.53 -10.88
CA SER A 148 29.21 0.10 -12.28
C SER A 148 29.54 -1.38 -12.50
N GLU A 149 30.11 -2.06 -11.51
CA GLU A 149 30.51 -3.48 -11.62
C GLU A 149 30.21 -4.24 -10.31
N PRO A 150 29.77 -5.51 -10.40
CA PRO A 150 29.40 -6.29 -11.61
C PRO A 150 27.99 -5.95 -12.11
N VAL A 151 27.22 -5.14 -11.38
CA VAL A 151 25.81 -4.79 -11.69
C VAL A 151 25.69 -3.30 -11.95
N SER A 152 25.24 -2.92 -13.14
CA SER A 152 25.08 -1.52 -13.51
C SER A 152 24.04 -0.79 -12.65
N SER A 153 24.30 0.49 -12.34
CA SER A 153 23.52 1.35 -11.44
C SER A 153 22.01 1.39 -11.73
N TRP A 154 21.62 1.36 -13.01
CA TRP A 154 20.20 1.40 -13.38
C TRP A 154 19.40 0.18 -12.91
N LYS A 155 20.06 -0.97 -12.69
CA LYS A 155 19.41 -2.19 -12.19
C LYS A 155 18.99 -2.06 -10.74
N TYR A 156 19.77 -1.36 -9.91
CA TYR A 156 19.39 -1.03 -8.53
C TYR A 156 18.10 -0.20 -8.52
N GLY A 157 18.03 0.84 -9.38
CA GLY A 157 16.82 1.63 -9.55
C GLY A 157 15.63 0.83 -10.06
N PHE A 158 15.84 -0.02 -11.06
CA PHE A 158 14.76 -0.86 -11.61
C PHE A 158 14.21 -1.86 -10.58
N ILE A 159 15.08 -2.49 -9.77
CA ILE A 159 14.67 -3.41 -8.72
C ILE A 159 13.93 -2.65 -7.62
N ALA A 160 14.41 -1.46 -7.23
CA ALA A 160 13.69 -0.62 -6.28
C ALA A 160 12.28 -0.28 -6.75
N ILE A 161 12.07 0.02 -8.04
CA ILE A 161 10.72 0.23 -8.59
C ILE A 161 9.86 -1.03 -8.47
N LEU A 162 10.41 -2.20 -8.83
CA LEU A 162 9.66 -3.46 -8.74
C LEU A 162 9.21 -3.77 -7.30
N THR A 163 10.10 -3.52 -6.32
CA THR A 163 9.76 -3.70 -4.91
C THR A 163 8.74 -2.68 -4.44
N LEU A 164 8.82 -1.43 -4.84
CA LEU A 164 7.83 -0.40 -4.52
C LEU A 164 6.44 -0.69 -5.10
N ILE A 165 6.37 -1.19 -6.35
CA ILE A 165 5.10 -1.64 -6.94
C ILE A 165 4.50 -2.80 -6.13
N HIS A 166 5.32 -3.78 -5.73
CA HIS A 166 4.90 -4.85 -4.85
C HIS A 166 4.31 -4.30 -3.54
N ASP A 167 5.01 -3.37 -2.89
CA ASP A 167 4.67 -2.85 -1.56
C ASP A 167 3.42 -1.99 -1.54
N VAL A 168 3.11 -1.30 -2.64
CA VAL A 168 1.87 -0.52 -2.80
C VAL A 168 0.69 -1.42 -3.21
N THR A 169 0.95 -2.43 -4.04
CA THR A 169 -0.12 -3.31 -4.55
C THR A 169 -0.76 -4.14 -3.44
N ILE A 170 0.00 -4.57 -2.45
CA ILE A 170 -0.52 -5.41 -1.35
C ILE A 170 -1.54 -4.65 -0.47
N PRO A 171 -1.26 -3.45 0.07
CA PRO A 171 -2.26 -2.66 0.79
C PRO A 171 -3.51 -2.36 -0.05
N ILE A 172 -3.36 -2.09 -1.35
CA ILE A 172 -4.49 -1.88 -2.26
C ILE A 172 -5.37 -3.13 -2.32
N GLY A 173 -4.77 -4.32 -2.46
CA GLY A 173 -5.52 -5.60 -2.44
C GLY A 173 -6.20 -5.87 -1.10
N VAL A 174 -5.53 -5.60 0.02
CA VAL A 174 -6.11 -5.70 1.36
C VAL A 174 -7.32 -4.78 1.50
N PHE A 175 -7.23 -3.53 1.02
CA PHE A 175 -8.35 -2.59 1.05
C PHE A 175 -9.53 -3.02 0.18
N ALA A 176 -9.28 -3.60 -1.00
CA ALA A 176 -10.32 -4.15 -1.85
C ALA A 176 -11.09 -5.29 -1.13
N ILE A 177 -10.37 -6.19 -0.47
CA ILE A 177 -10.96 -7.30 0.31
C ILE A 177 -11.75 -6.75 1.51
N VAL A 178 -11.11 -5.94 2.36
CA VAL A 178 -11.73 -5.42 3.58
C VAL A 178 -12.91 -4.52 3.24
N GLY A 179 -12.79 -3.66 2.22
CA GLY A 179 -13.87 -2.81 1.74
C GLY A 179 -15.08 -3.60 1.23
N HIS A 180 -14.87 -4.76 0.61
CA HIS A 180 -15.96 -5.63 0.16
C HIS A 180 -16.69 -6.28 1.34
N PHE A 181 -15.97 -6.94 2.25
CA PHE A 181 -16.58 -7.74 3.32
C PHE A 181 -17.12 -6.89 4.48
N TYR A 182 -16.42 -5.84 4.88
CA TYR A 182 -16.81 -5.01 6.03
C TYR A 182 -17.53 -3.71 5.62
N GLY A 183 -17.39 -3.29 4.37
CA GLY A 183 -18.13 -2.15 3.82
C GLY A 183 -17.69 -0.77 4.29
N THR A 184 -16.78 -0.68 5.25
CA THR A 184 -16.37 0.56 5.91
C THR A 184 -14.96 1.03 5.53
N ALA A 185 -14.14 0.16 4.92
CA ALA A 185 -12.85 0.54 4.40
C ALA A 185 -13.02 1.24 3.04
N GLU A 186 -12.80 2.54 3.01
CA GLU A 186 -12.87 3.38 1.83
C GLU A 186 -11.49 3.97 1.51
N VAL A 187 -11.22 4.15 0.22
CA VAL A 187 -10.03 4.86 -0.26
C VAL A 187 -10.26 6.35 -0.06
N ASP A 188 -9.61 6.91 0.93
CA ASP A 188 -9.66 8.32 1.34
C ASP A 188 -8.26 8.97 1.27
N VAL A 189 -8.14 10.21 1.67
CA VAL A 189 -6.85 10.93 1.72
C VAL A 189 -5.89 10.26 2.72
N LEU A 190 -6.38 9.67 3.82
CA LEU A 190 -5.54 8.96 4.77
C LEU A 190 -4.95 7.69 4.16
N PHE A 191 -5.73 6.94 3.37
CA PHE A 191 -5.22 5.79 2.63
C PHE A 191 -4.11 6.18 1.66
N VAL A 192 -4.30 7.25 0.88
CA VAL A 192 -3.24 7.77 -0.02
C VAL A 192 -2.01 8.20 0.76
N THR A 193 -2.19 8.86 1.90
CA THR A 193 -1.10 9.25 2.80
C THR A 193 -0.35 8.02 3.34
N ALA A 194 -1.06 6.93 3.66
CA ALA A 194 -0.46 5.67 4.04
C ALA A 194 0.41 5.10 2.90
N LEU A 195 -0.09 5.08 1.65
CA LEU A 195 0.68 4.61 0.50
C LEU A 195 1.96 5.44 0.28
N LEU A 196 1.87 6.77 0.37
CA LEU A 196 3.05 7.65 0.27
C LEU A 196 4.06 7.38 1.38
N THR A 197 3.59 7.14 2.59
CA THR A 197 4.42 6.80 3.75
C THR A 197 5.12 5.46 3.57
N ILE A 198 4.39 4.45 3.07
CA ILE A 198 4.93 3.12 2.76
C ILE A 198 6.04 3.20 1.71
N LEU A 199 5.84 4.00 0.64
CA LEU A 199 6.86 4.20 -0.39
C LEU A 199 8.17 4.73 0.21
N GLY A 200 8.10 5.76 1.06
CA GLY A 200 9.28 6.31 1.72
C GLY A 200 9.94 5.34 2.70
N TYR A 201 9.14 4.59 3.45
CA TYR A 201 9.61 3.60 4.40
C TYR A 201 10.33 2.43 3.71
N SER A 202 9.69 1.83 2.71
CA SER A 202 10.21 0.65 2.01
C SER A 202 11.50 0.94 1.25
N VAL A 203 11.57 2.11 0.57
CA VAL A 203 12.78 2.47 -0.18
C VAL A 203 13.98 2.66 0.74
N ASN A 204 13.78 3.20 1.94
CA ASN A 204 14.87 3.40 2.90
C ASN A 204 15.54 2.08 3.28
N ASP A 205 14.77 1.04 3.54
CA ASP A 205 15.28 -0.29 3.91
C ASP A 205 16.02 -0.96 2.74
N THR A 206 15.48 -0.84 1.53
CA THR A 206 16.11 -1.34 0.31
C THR A 206 17.45 -0.64 0.04
N ILE A 207 17.53 0.68 0.24
CA ILE A 207 18.77 1.45 0.08
C ILE A 207 19.84 0.99 1.06
N VAL A 208 19.50 0.73 2.33
CA VAL A 208 20.45 0.24 3.34
C VAL A 208 21.09 -1.07 2.90
N ILE A 209 20.31 -2.00 2.35
CA ILE A 209 20.83 -3.29 1.85
C ILE A 209 21.71 -3.08 0.62
N PHE A 210 21.27 -2.26 -0.32
CA PHE A 210 22.03 -1.99 -1.54
C PHE A 210 23.33 -1.23 -1.27
N ASP A 211 23.33 -0.30 -0.32
CA ASP A 211 24.55 0.40 0.08
C ASP A 211 25.56 -0.54 0.74
N ARG A 212 25.07 -1.49 1.55
CA ARG A 212 25.94 -2.53 2.12
C ARG A 212 26.54 -3.47 1.07
N ILE A 213 25.76 -3.85 0.07
CA ILE A 213 26.26 -4.63 -1.07
C ILE A 213 27.38 -3.85 -1.78
N ARG A 214 27.17 -2.56 -2.03
CA ARG A 214 28.14 -1.68 -2.66
C ARG A 214 29.42 -1.56 -1.84
N GLU A 215 29.30 -1.38 -0.53
CA GLU A 215 30.43 -1.26 0.39
C GLU A 215 31.28 -2.54 0.37
N ASN A 216 30.66 -3.71 0.46
CA ASN A 216 31.36 -4.98 0.41
C ASN A 216 32.01 -5.24 -0.95
N LEU A 217 31.34 -4.87 -2.07
CA LEU A 217 31.95 -4.97 -3.40
C LEU A 217 33.18 -4.09 -3.54
N LYS A 218 33.12 -2.86 -3.01
CA LYS A 218 34.24 -1.93 -3.04
C LYS A 218 35.40 -2.44 -2.18
N HIS A 219 35.12 -2.97 -0.98
CA HIS A 219 36.11 -3.57 -0.11
C HIS A 219 36.80 -4.76 -0.79
N ASN A 220 36.04 -5.66 -1.41
CA ASN A 220 36.61 -6.81 -2.13
C ASN A 220 37.51 -6.36 -3.31
N GLN A 221 37.15 -5.27 -3.99
CA GLN A 221 37.97 -4.71 -5.07
C GLN A 221 39.28 -4.09 -4.55
N GLU A 222 39.25 -3.38 -3.42
CA GLU A 222 40.43 -2.76 -2.79
C GLU A 222 41.40 -3.79 -2.21
N GLU A 223 40.89 -4.91 -1.68
CA GLU A 223 41.67 -6.00 -1.09
C GLU A 223 41.99 -7.13 -2.08
N GLU A 224 41.66 -6.97 -3.36
CA GLU A 224 41.85 -7.99 -4.43
C GLU A 224 41.22 -9.36 -4.09
N ILE A 225 40.07 -9.35 -3.37
CA ILE A 225 39.33 -10.55 -2.98
C ILE A 225 38.40 -10.97 -4.11
N GLU A 226 38.63 -12.16 -4.69
CA GLU A 226 37.75 -12.76 -5.69
C GLU A 226 36.60 -13.55 -5.01
N GLU A 227 35.49 -12.89 -4.74
CA GLU A 227 34.30 -13.50 -4.15
C GLU A 227 33.12 -13.46 -5.14
N PRO A 228 32.41 -14.58 -5.34
CA PRO A 228 31.24 -14.59 -6.22
C PRO A 228 30.18 -13.55 -5.78
N PHE A 229 29.60 -12.81 -6.73
CA PHE A 229 28.62 -11.77 -6.46
C PHE A 229 27.46 -12.25 -5.57
N GLU A 230 27.00 -13.49 -5.77
CA GLU A 230 25.94 -14.12 -4.95
C GLU A 230 26.36 -14.24 -3.48
N GLU A 231 27.63 -14.46 -3.19
CA GLU A 231 28.18 -14.54 -1.82
C GLU A 231 28.24 -13.17 -1.19
N VAL A 232 28.75 -12.17 -1.91
CA VAL A 232 28.80 -10.78 -1.46
C VAL A 232 27.40 -10.28 -1.08
N VAL A 233 26.40 -10.54 -1.93
CA VAL A 233 25.01 -10.16 -1.65
C VAL A 233 24.46 -10.91 -0.43
N GLY A 234 24.80 -12.20 -0.28
CA GLY A 234 24.39 -13.01 0.88
C GLY A 234 24.96 -12.46 2.20
N ILE A 235 26.24 -12.16 2.23
CA ILE A 235 26.93 -11.57 3.40
C ILE A 235 26.34 -10.19 3.73
N SER A 236 26.15 -9.34 2.73
CA SER A 236 25.58 -8.00 2.90
C SER A 236 24.18 -8.05 3.50
N LEU A 237 23.37 -9.01 3.05
CA LEU A 237 22.02 -9.22 3.58
C LEU A 237 22.06 -9.69 5.05
N GLU A 238 22.96 -10.61 5.42
CA GLU A 238 23.14 -11.08 6.79
C GLU A 238 23.59 -9.93 7.72
N GLN A 239 24.49 -9.07 7.25
CA GLN A 239 25.00 -7.92 8.02
C GLN A 239 23.91 -6.85 8.28
N THR A 240 22.93 -6.72 7.39
CA THR A 240 21.86 -5.72 7.49
C THR A 240 20.56 -6.29 8.06
N PHE A 241 20.40 -7.62 8.09
CA PHE A 241 19.14 -8.30 8.42
C PHE A 241 18.58 -7.86 9.76
N VAL A 242 19.38 -7.93 10.83
CA VAL A 242 18.94 -7.61 12.19
C VAL A 242 18.50 -6.14 12.29
N ARG A 243 19.21 -5.23 11.64
CA ARG A 243 18.86 -3.81 11.62
C ARG A 243 17.52 -3.57 10.93
N SER A 244 17.36 -4.07 9.72
CA SER A 244 16.12 -3.90 8.93
C SER A 244 14.92 -4.57 9.63
N PHE A 245 15.12 -5.77 10.18
CA PHE A 245 14.08 -6.47 10.93
C PHE A 245 13.65 -5.69 12.18
N ASN A 246 14.59 -5.23 13.00
CA ASN A 246 14.29 -4.48 14.22
C ASN A 246 13.60 -3.14 13.90
N THR A 247 14.03 -2.44 12.86
CA THR A 247 13.38 -1.19 12.42
C THR A 247 11.92 -1.47 12.03
N SER A 248 11.68 -2.53 11.28
CA SER A 248 10.33 -2.92 10.87
C SER A 248 9.44 -3.31 12.06
N VAL A 249 9.97 -4.10 12.99
CA VAL A 249 9.24 -4.53 14.19
C VAL A 249 8.86 -3.31 15.05
N THR A 250 9.77 -2.35 15.26
CA THR A 250 9.44 -1.14 16.04
C THR A 250 8.32 -0.32 15.41
N VAL A 251 8.32 -0.16 14.09
CA VAL A 251 7.23 0.53 13.37
C VAL A 251 5.94 -0.28 13.46
N LEU A 252 6.00 -1.61 13.25
CA LEU A 252 4.83 -2.49 13.35
C LEU A 252 4.17 -2.44 14.72
N ILE A 253 4.94 -2.43 15.81
CA ILE A 253 4.39 -2.30 17.18
C ILE A 253 3.52 -1.03 17.29
N VAL A 254 4.02 0.11 16.81
CA VAL A 254 3.29 1.38 16.87
C VAL A 254 2.04 1.34 16.00
N VAL A 255 2.16 0.88 14.75
CA VAL A 255 1.05 0.87 13.80
C VAL A 255 -0.03 -0.13 14.20
N VAL A 256 0.36 -1.31 14.71
CA VAL A 256 -0.59 -2.32 15.23
C VAL A 256 -1.26 -1.80 16.51
N ALA A 257 -0.56 -1.07 17.37
CA ALA A 257 -1.20 -0.42 18.52
C ALA A 257 -2.28 0.59 18.08
N ILE A 258 -2.01 1.40 17.04
CA ILE A 258 -3.03 2.29 16.46
C ILE A 258 -4.18 1.49 15.84
N LEU A 259 -3.89 0.37 15.17
CA LEU A 259 -4.91 -0.50 14.58
C LEU A 259 -5.86 -1.10 15.64
N LEU A 260 -5.33 -1.50 16.79
CA LEU A 260 -6.10 -2.16 17.85
C LEU A 260 -6.79 -1.18 18.80
N PHE A 261 -6.16 -0.05 19.10
CA PHE A 261 -6.61 0.89 20.12
C PHE A 261 -6.97 2.28 19.57
N GLY A 262 -6.72 2.53 18.30
CA GLY A 262 -7.05 3.79 17.64
C GLY A 262 -8.55 3.95 17.39
N GLY A 263 -8.98 5.18 17.18
CA GLY A 263 -10.37 5.47 16.79
C GLY A 263 -10.70 4.99 15.38
N SER A 264 -11.99 4.85 15.08
CA SER A 264 -12.50 4.34 13.79
C SER A 264 -11.91 5.04 12.55
N ALA A 265 -11.64 6.34 12.65
CA ALA A 265 -11.03 7.11 11.55
C ALA A 265 -9.58 6.72 11.26
N THR A 266 -8.82 6.26 12.27
CA THR A 266 -7.40 5.91 12.13
C THR A 266 -7.14 4.42 11.93
N GLN A 267 -8.14 3.56 12.20
CA GLN A 267 -7.98 2.10 12.07
C GLN A 267 -7.65 1.67 10.65
N TYR A 268 -8.34 2.20 9.64
CA TYR A 268 -8.08 1.86 8.25
C TYR A 268 -6.75 2.42 7.73
N PHE A 269 -6.37 3.62 8.17
CA PHE A 269 -5.03 4.16 7.95
C PHE A 269 -3.96 3.23 8.53
N ALA A 270 -4.12 2.81 9.79
CA ALA A 270 -3.21 1.88 10.44
C ALA A 270 -3.19 0.50 9.77
N LEU A 271 -4.34 0.02 9.27
CA LEU A 271 -4.41 -1.23 8.50
C LEU A 271 -3.58 -1.14 7.21
N ALA A 272 -3.73 -0.04 6.45
CA ALA A 272 -2.94 0.19 5.24
C ALA A 272 -1.45 0.22 5.54
N LEU A 273 -1.04 0.98 6.57
CA LEU A 273 0.35 1.05 7.01
C LEU A 273 0.87 -0.32 7.47
N THR A 274 0.10 -1.08 8.25
CA THR A 274 0.49 -2.42 8.70
C THR A 274 0.76 -3.34 7.51
N ALA A 275 -0.19 -3.40 6.57
CA ALA A 275 -0.03 -4.20 5.35
C ALA A 275 1.19 -3.77 4.53
N GLY A 276 1.41 -2.45 4.39
CA GLY A 276 2.52 -1.90 3.63
C GLY A 276 3.87 -2.09 4.30
N VAL A 277 3.97 -1.92 5.62
CA VAL A 277 5.23 -2.17 6.37
C VAL A 277 5.61 -3.65 6.32
N VAL A 278 4.64 -4.56 6.47
CA VAL A 278 4.89 -6.01 6.31
C VAL A 278 5.36 -6.32 4.90
N ALA A 279 4.69 -5.77 3.87
CA ALA A 279 5.07 -5.96 2.48
C ALA A 279 6.46 -5.40 2.18
N GLY A 280 6.78 -4.18 2.64
CA GLY A 280 8.06 -3.51 2.45
C GLY A 280 9.22 -4.20 3.17
N THR A 281 8.98 -4.70 4.39
CA THR A 281 9.98 -5.53 5.09
C THR A 281 10.27 -6.81 4.34
N TYR A 282 9.21 -7.46 3.85
CA TYR A 282 9.36 -8.66 3.04
C TYR A 282 10.12 -8.36 1.74
N SER A 283 9.73 -7.33 1.01
CA SER A 283 10.33 -7.01 -0.29
C SER A 283 11.80 -6.61 -0.17
N SER A 284 12.17 -5.83 0.83
CA SER A 284 13.56 -5.39 1.05
C SER A 284 14.47 -6.58 1.35
N LEU A 285 14.08 -7.48 2.26
CA LEU A 285 14.90 -8.61 2.69
C LEU A 285 14.87 -9.80 1.73
N PHE A 286 13.68 -10.13 1.19
CA PHE A 286 13.47 -11.40 0.48
C PHE A 286 13.25 -11.23 -1.04
N LEU A 287 13.11 -10.00 -1.54
CA LEU A 287 12.88 -9.75 -2.96
C LEU A 287 14.00 -8.91 -3.59
N ALA A 288 14.36 -7.75 -3.02
CA ALA A 288 15.30 -6.80 -3.61
C ALA A 288 16.69 -7.40 -3.86
N ALA A 289 17.34 -7.91 -2.80
CA ALA A 289 18.68 -8.50 -2.90
C ALA A 289 18.72 -9.78 -3.77
N PRO A 290 17.77 -10.75 -3.63
CA PRO A 290 17.71 -11.89 -4.54
C PRO A 290 17.44 -11.54 -6.00
N LEU A 291 16.64 -10.49 -6.29
CA LEU A 291 16.45 -10.01 -7.67
C LEU A 291 17.74 -9.49 -8.27
N LEU A 292 18.57 -8.78 -7.50
CA LEU A 292 19.85 -8.28 -7.97
C LEU A 292 20.76 -9.43 -8.46
N VAL A 293 20.84 -10.52 -7.69
CA VAL A 293 21.56 -11.74 -8.07
C VAL A 293 20.95 -12.40 -9.33
N ALA A 294 19.62 -12.44 -9.42
CA ALA A 294 18.97 -13.05 -10.58
C ALA A 294 19.21 -12.24 -11.87
N PHE A 295 19.27 -10.92 -11.78
CA PHE A 295 19.57 -10.05 -12.92
C PHE A 295 21.04 -10.14 -13.37
N GLU A 296 21.98 -10.26 -12.43
CA GLU A 296 23.38 -10.45 -12.72
C GLU A 296 23.63 -11.78 -13.45
N LYS A 297 23.14 -12.91 -12.90
CA LYS A 297 23.27 -14.24 -13.52
C LYS A 297 22.70 -14.30 -14.95
N ARG A 298 21.61 -13.59 -15.22
CA ARG A 298 21.04 -13.50 -16.58
C ARG A 298 21.96 -12.74 -17.54
N GLN A 299 22.68 -11.73 -17.06
CA GLN A 299 23.62 -10.95 -17.87
C GLN A 299 24.84 -11.80 -18.24
N ILE A 300 25.47 -12.48 -17.28
CA ILE A 300 26.61 -13.38 -17.53
C ILE A 300 26.22 -14.45 -18.53
N LYS A 301 25.06 -15.09 -18.36
CA LYS A 301 24.59 -16.14 -19.27
C LYS A 301 24.40 -15.62 -20.71
N LYS A 302 23.94 -14.37 -20.90
CA LYS A 302 23.83 -13.76 -22.22
C LYS A 302 25.22 -13.49 -22.85
N LEU A 303 26.17 -12.99 -22.08
CA LEU A 303 27.52 -12.72 -22.56
C LEU A 303 28.23 -14.01 -23.01
N VAL A 304 28.13 -15.08 -22.21
CA VAL A 304 28.72 -16.39 -22.54
C VAL A 304 28.08 -17.02 -23.79
N GLN A 305 26.80 -16.78 -24.07
CA GLN A 305 26.12 -17.28 -25.28
C GLN A 305 26.49 -16.50 -26.56
N VAL A 306 26.94 -15.25 -26.43
CA VAL A 306 27.30 -14.40 -27.58
C VAL A 306 28.74 -14.65 -28.03
N GLU A 307 29.68 -15.05 -27.13
CA GLU A 307 31.06 -15.32 -27.46
C GLU A 307 31.32 -16.51 -28.41
N PRO A 308 30.59 -17.65 -28.37
CA PRO A 308 30.89 -18.77 -29.26
C PRO A 308 30.66 -18.49 -30.76
N ALA A 309 29.77 -17.55 -31.09
CA ALA A 309 29.46 -17.23 -32.48
C ALA A 309 30.50 -16.36 -33.19
N SER A 310 31.34 -15.64 -32.45
CA SER A 310 32.41 -14.76 -33.00
C SER A 310 33.69 -15.49 -33.30
N LYS A 311 34.02 -16.57 -32.57
CA LYS A 311 35.27 -17.36 -32.79
C LYS A 311 35.15 -18.43 -33.90
N ALA A 312 33.96 -18.67 -34.44
CA ALA A 312 33.73 -19.63 -35.52
C ALA A 312 33.83 -19.01 -36.94
N LYS A 313 34.19 -17.72 -37.04
CA LYS A 313 34.36 -16.99 -38.32
C LYS A 313 35.75 -16.40 -38.54
N LYS A 314 36.82 -17.05 -38.05
CA LYS A 314 38.19 -16.78 -38.46
C LYS A 314 38.88 -18.04 -38.97
#